data_5195a461b99fdd4e8e752bedc46e9df4
#
_entry.id   5195a461b99fdd4e8e752bedc46e9df4
#
_cell.length_a   1.000
_cell.length_b   1.000
_cell.length_c   1.000
_cell.angle_alpha   90.00
_cell.angle_beta   90.00
_cell.angle_gamma   90.00
#
_symmetry.space_group_name_H-M   'P 1'
#
loop_
_entity.id
_entity.type
_entity.pdbx_description
1 polymer ?
#
loop_
_entity_poly.entity_id
_entity_poly.type
_entity_poly.pdbx_seq_one_letter_code
_entity_poly.pdbx_strand_id
1 'polypeptide(L)'
;PEHVCQNIVTAKENIPPHDLLVGGFPCQDYSIAKKGARGIEGKKGVLWWEINAILRTHRPRYVLLENVDRLIKSPAWQKGRDFSIILRCFYEAGYAVEWRVINAADYGEAQRRRRTFLFAFRNDTALFRKAAELICVEGLKGAHQLLLQDGFFAPIFPLYGFERKYSEGWLDEFRYLNLKDLSAAQSCHFYA
;
A
#
# COMPACT_ATOMS: atom_id res chain seq x y z
N PRO A 1 -19.07 -19.27 6.74
CA PRO A 1 -18.71 -17.86 6.94
C PRO A 1 -19.99 -17.04 6.91
N GLU A 2 -20.25 -16.32 7.98
CA GLU A 2 -21.41 -15.46 8.08
C GLU A 2 -21.12 -14.17 7.31
N HIS A 3 -22.02 -13.86 6.37
CA HIS A 3 -22.00 -12.58 5.67
C HIS A 3 -22.80 -11.57 6.48
N VAL A 4 -22.13 -10.52 6.97
CA VAL A 4 -22.76 -9.44 7.73
C VAL A 4 -22.67 -8.16 6.91
N CYS A 5 -23.81 -7.60 6.53
CA CYS A 5 -23.89 -6.31 5.83
C CYS A 5 -24.09 -5.18 6.85
N GLN A 6 -22.99 -4.54 7.26
CA GLN A 6 -23.00 -3.46 8.25
C GLN A 6 -22.09 -2.31 7.82
N ASN A 7 -22.36 -1.11 8.37
CA ASN A 7 -21.47 0.01 8.21
C ASN A 7 -20.18 -0.24 9.01
N ILE A 8 -19.02 -0.08 8.39
CA ILE A 8 -17.71 -0.32 9.01
C ILE A 8 -17.49 0.53 10.26
N VAL A 9 -18.07 1.73 10.33
CA VAL A 9 -17.97 2.63 11.49
C VAL A 9 -18.54 1.97 12.76
N THR A 10 -19.60 1.18 12.62
CA THR A 10 -20.24 0.46 13.73
C THR A 10 -19.77 -0.98 13.84
N ALA A 11 -19.41 -1.62 12.72
CA ALA A 11 -19.00 -3.01 12.68
C ALA A 11 -17.60 -3.26 13.25
N LYS A 12 -16.69 -2.28 13.17
CA LYS A 12 -15.27 -2.43 13.51
C LYS A 12 -15.00 -2.95 14.93
N GLU A 13 -15.92 -2.69 15.88
CA GLU A 13 -15.80 -3.13 17.28
C GLU A 13 -16.15 -4.61 17.47
N ASN A 14 -16.94 -5.17 16.54
CA ASN A 14 -17.46 -6.53 16.61
C ASN A 14 -16.84 -7.47 15.57
N ILE A 15 -15.73 -7.09 14.94
CA ILE A 15 -15.03 -7.93 13.98
C ILE A 15 -14.37 -9.09 14.76
N PRO A 16 -14.60 -10.36 14.37
CA PRO A 16 -13.95 -11.48 15.03
C PRO A 16 -12.43 -11.47 14.77
N PRO A 17 -11.62 -12.13 15.61
CA PRO A 17 -10.20 -12.33 15.34
C PRO A 17 -9.99 -12.94 13.95
N HIS A 18 -9.03 -12.39 13.20
CA HIS A 18 -8.75 -12.80 11.83
C HIS A 18 -7.27 -12.59 11.51
N ASP A 19 -6.73 -13.45 10.64
CA ASP A 19 -5.35 -13.35 10.19
C ASP A 19 -5.16 -12.45 8.96
N LEU A 20 -6.20 -12.29 8.16
CA LEU A 20 -6.17 -11.51 6.92
C LEU A 20 -7.32 -10.50 6.88
N LEU A 21 -6.98 -9.25 6.70
CA LEU A 21 -7.92 -8.17 6.37
C LEU A 21 -7.84 -7.86 4.88
N VAL A 22 -8.96 -7.99 4.18
CA VAL A 22 -9.06 -7.62 2.75
C VAL A 22 -10.10 -6.52 2.58
N GLY A 23 -9.79 -5.50 1.79
CA GLY A 23 -10.75 -4.44 1.53
C GLY A 23 -10.33 -3.44 0.47
N GLY A 24 -11.31 -2.66 0.02
CA GLY A 24 -11.11 -1.45 -0.77
C GLY A 24 -11.73 -0.27 -0.04
N PHE A 25 -11.12 0.89 -0.12
CA PHE A 25 -11.69 2.10 0.45
C PHE A 25 -11.94 3.16 -0.62
N PRO A 26 -12.97 4.02 -0.46
CA PRO A 26 -13.37 4.97 -1.50
C PRO A 26 -12.26 5.94 -1.85
N CYS A 27 -12.10 6.15 -3.16
CA CYS A 27 -11.12 7.06 -3.73
C CYS A 27 -11.72 8.40 -4.16
N GLN A 28 -12.99 8.68 -3.87
CA GLN A 28 -13.68 9.84 -4.45
C GLN A 28 -13.08 11.17 -4.03
N ASP A 29 -12.41 11.24 -2.89
CA ASP A 29 -11.67 12.42 -2.46
C ASP A 29 -10.23 12.44 -2.97
N TYR A 30 -9.75 11.35 -3.60
CA TYR A 30 -8.45 11.25 -4.29
C TYR A 30 -8.56 11.52 -5.80
N SER A 31 -9.77 11.75 -6.33
CA SER A 31 -9.97 11.97 -7.77
C SER A 31 -9.65 13.42 -8.16
N ILE A 32 -8.68 13.59 -9.07
CA ILE A 32 -8.33 14.89 -9.67
C ILE A 32 -9.51 15.48 -10.46
N ALA A 33 -10.45 14.66 -10.93
CA ALA A 33 -11.61 15.10 -11.69
C ALA A 33 -12.64 15.87 -10.86
N LYS A 34 -12.58 15.78 -9.54
CA LYS A 34 -13.50 16.49 -8.65
C LYS A 34 -12.86 17.76 -8.10
N LYS A 35 -13.41 18.91 -8.52
CA LYS A 35 -13.04 20.23 -7.97
C LYS A 35 -13.25 20.22 -6.46
N GLY A 36 -12.19 20.42 -5.65
CA GLY A 36 -12.26 20.39 -4.19
C GLY A 36 -12.03 19.02 -3.53
N ALA A 37 -11.43 18.06 -4.23
CA ALA A 37 -11.00 16.79 -3.62
C ALA A 37 -9.98 17.05 -2.51
N ARG A 38 -10.26 16.59 -1.28
CA ARG A 38 -9.45 16.81 -0.07
C ARG A 38 -8.59 15.61 0.34
N GLY A 39 -8.58 14.54 -0.46
CA GLY A 39 -7.81 13.35 -0.14
C GLY A 39 -8.24 12.69 1.18
N ILE A 40 -7.27 12.35 2.01
CA ILE A 40 -7.51 11.70 3.31
C ILE A 40 -8.24 12.60 4.33
N GLU A 41 -8.23 13.91 4.13
CA GLU A 41 -8.95 14.89 4.96
C GLU A 41 -10.41 15.07 4.53
N GLY A 42 -10.81 14.55 3.37
CA GLY A 42 -12.18 14.61 2.89
C GLY A 42 -13.12 13.67 3.66
N LYS A 43 -14.43 13.90 3.56
CA LYS A 43 -15.46 13.07 4.24
C LYS A 43 -15.34 11.58 3.96
N LYS A 44 -14.79 11.20 2.80
CA LYS A 44 -14.58 9.79 2.40
C LYS A 44 -13.18 9.27 2.71
N GLY A 45 -12.22 10.14 2.98
CA GLY A 45 -10.94 9.79 3.56
C GLY A 45 -11.07 9.28 5.00
N VAL A 46 -12.19 9.58 5.66
CA VAL A 46 -12.54 9.05 6.99
C VAL A 46 -12.51 7.51 7.02
N LEU A 47 -12.84 6.82 5.92
CA LEU A 47 -12.85 5.36 5.88
C LEU A 47 -11.44 4.74 5.98
N TRP A 48 -10.39 5.45 5.58
CA TRP A 48 -9.04 5.02 5.93
C TRP A 48 -8.84 4.92 7.44
N TRP A 49 -9.36 5.87 8.19
CA TRP A 49 -9.20 5.88 9.65
C TRP A 49 -9.94 4.75 10.34
N GLU A 50 -11.06 4.27 9.76
CA GLU A 50 -11.74 3.07 10.23
C GLU A 50 -10.89 1.81 9.99
N ILE A 51 -10.26 1.69 8.82
CA ILE A 51 -9.31 0.62 8.53
C ILE A 51 -8.13 0.69 9.51
N ASN A 52 -7.56 1.87 9.73
CA ASN A 52 -6.45 2.06 10.66
C ASN A 52 -6.86 1.68 12.11
N ALA A 53 -8.07 1.97 12.53
CA ALA A 53 -8.59 1.53 13.83
C ALA A 53 -8.65 -0.01 13.92
N ILE A 54 -9.14 -0.68 12.88
CA ILE A 54 -9.16 -2.16 12.79
C ILE A 54 -7.74 -2.72 12.87
N LEU A 55 -6.78 -2.14 12.14
CA LEU A 55 -5.38 -2.56 12.17
C LEU A 55 -4.79 -2.48 13.58
N ARG A 56 -5.08 -1.41 14.31
CA ARG A 56 -4.57 -1.20 15.68
C ARG A 56 -5.22 -2.11 16.71
N THR A 57 -6.53 -2.39 16.56
CA THR A 57 -7.30 -3.18 17.51
C THR A 57 -7.14 -4.68 17.28
N HIS A 58 -7.35 -5.14 16.04
CA HIS A 58 -7.38 -6.56 15.72
C HIS A 58 -6.02 -7.12 15.29
N ARG A 59 -5.10 -6.26 14.85
CA ARG A 59 -3.72 -6.61 14.46
C ARG A 59 -3.63 -7.85 13.56
N PRO A 60 -4.38 -7.93 12.44
CA PRO A 60 -4.30 -9.08 11.54
C PRO A 60 -2.85 -9.31 11.08
N ARG A 61 -2.48 -10.55 10.80
CA ARG A 61 -1.10 -10.86 10.33
C ARG A 61 -0.82 -10.31 8.95
N TYR A 62 -1.85 -10.26 8.11
CA TYR A 62 -1.78 -9.81 6.72
C TYR A 62 -2.91 -8.85 6.39
N VAL A 63 -2.63 -7.93 5.50
CA VAL A 63 -3.61 -6.94 5.02
C VAL A 63 -3.45 -6.79 3.51
N LEU A 64 -4.55 -6.89 2.77
CA LEU A 64 -4.57 -6.63 1.33
C LEU A 64 -5.61 -5.56 1.02
N LEU A 65 -5.15 -4.41 0.59
CA LEU A 65 -6.03 -3.28 0.25
C LEU A 65 -5.93 -2.92 -1.23
N GLU A 66 -7.06 -2.48 -1.78
CA GLU A 66 -7.15 -1.95 -3.16
C GLU A 66 -7.56 -0.49 -3.15
N ASN A 67 -6.97 0.26 -4.08
CA ASN A 67 -7.38 1.63 -4.36
C ASN A 67 -7.04 2.02 -5.81
N VAL A 68 -7.45 3.22 -6.23
CA VAL A 68 -7.05 3.75 -7.52
C VAL A 68 -5.56 4.08 -7.55
N ASP A 69 -4.96 4.04 -8.75
CA ASP A 69 -3.54 4.37 -8.98
C ASP A 69 -3.18 5.81 -8.55
N ARG A 70 -4.15 6.71 -8.54
CA ARG A 70 -3.97 8.11 -8.14
C ARG A 70 -3.73 8.30 -6.64
N LEU A 71 -4.04 7.30 -5.80
CA LEU A 71 -3.75 7.34 -4.36
C LEU A 71 -2.29 7.71 -4.10
N ILE A 72 -1.35 7.14 -4.87
CA ILE A 72 0.10 7.39 -4.72
C ILE A 72 0.46 8.87 -4.93
N LYS A 73 -0.36 9.61 -5.70
CA LYS A 73 -0.13 11.02 -6.04
C LYS A 73 -1.12 11.97 -5.35
N SER A 74 -1.88 11.50 -4.38
CA SER A 74 -2.85 12.31 -3.64
C SER A 74 -2.19 13.07 -2.47
N PRO A 75 -2.65 14.28 -2.16
CA PRO A 75 -3.52 15.15 -2.96
C PRO A 75 -2.76 15.84 -4.10
N ALA A 76 -3.49 16.44 -5.05
CA ALA A 76 -2.88 17.07 -6.23
C ALA A 76 -1.92 18.23 -5.90
N TRP A 77 -2.20 18.96 -4.81
CA TRP A 77 -1.41 20.12 -4.34
C TRP A 77 -0.18 19.71 -3.49
N GLN A 78 -0.18 18.50 -2.93
CA GLN A 78 0.97 17.94 -2.19
C GLN A 78 1.10 16.45 -2.53
N LYS A 79 1.65 16.18 -3.71
CA LYS A 79 1.72 14.83 -4.28
C LYS A 79 2.38 13.82 -3.33
N GLY A 80 1.66 12.73 -3.06
CA GLY A 80 2.15 11.62 -2.24
C GLY A 80 1.88 11.75 -0.74
N ARG A 81 1.43 12.91 -0.23
CA ARG A 81 1.17 13.12 1.20
C ARG A 81 0.22 12.09 1.78
N ASP A 82 -0.93 11.87 1.16
CA ASP A 82 -1.94 10.94 1.68
C ASP A 82 -1.43 9.51 1.71
N PHE A 83 -0.71 9.11 0.67
CA PHE A 83 -0.08 7.79 0.60
C PHE A 83 0.99 7.62 1.68
N SER A 84 1.80 8.64 1.91
CA SER A 84 2.81 8.64 2.98
C SER A 84 2.19 8.51 4.38
N ILE A 85 1.03 9.16 4.62
CA ILE A 85 0.29 9.01 5.87
C ILE A 85 -0.17 7.55 6.04
N ILE A 86 -0.69 6.93 5.00
CA ILE A 86 -1.11 5.53 5.02
C ILE A 86 0.07 4.63 5.37
N LEU A 87 1.21 4.79 4.70
CA LEU A 87 2.43 4.03 4.98
C LEU A 87 2.93 4.25 6.40
N ARG A 88 2.88 5.49 6.88
CA ARG A 88 3.24 5.82 8.27
C ARG A 88 2.33 5.12 9.28
N CYS A 89 1.02 5.08 9.04
CA CYS A 89 0.08 4.36 9.91
C CYS A 89 0.40 2.86 9.99
N PHE A 90 0.73 2.23 8.86
CA PHE A 90 1.18 0.84 8.83
C PHE A 90 2.47 0.63 9.63
N TYR A 91 3.46 1.47 9.41
CA TYR A 91 4.73 1.42 10.13
C TYR A 91 4.53 1.51 11.64
N GLU A 92 3.76 2.51 12.11
CA GLU A 92 3.45 2.69 13.53
C GLU A 92 2.66 1.52 14.14
N ALA A 93 1.87 0.83 13.33
CA ALA A 93 1.16 -0.37 13.74
C ALA A 93 2.03 -1.64 13.69
N GLY A 94 3.30 -1.53 13.25
CA GLY A 94 4.26 -2.63 13.19
C GLY A 94 4.14 -3.50 11.94
N TYR A 95 3.73 -2.92 10.80
CA TYR A 95 3.65 -3.60 9.51
C TYR A 95 4.71 -3.09 8.55
N ALA A 96 5.24 -3.99 7.74
CA ALA A 96 5.88 -3.67 6.48
C ALA A 96 4.82 -3.69 5.37
N VAL A 97 5.07 -2.92 4.28
CA VAL A 97 4.13 -2.78 3.18
C VAL A 97 4.85 -2.96 1.85
N GLU A 98 4.33 -3.84 1.03
CA GLU A 98 4.63 -3.89 -0.41
C GLU A 98 3.43 -3.33 -1.17
N TRP A 99 3.65 -2.51 -2.18
CA TRP A 99 2.57 -2.03 -3.03
C TRP A 99 2.92 -2.14 -4.51
N ARG A 100 1.90 -2.26 -5.34
CA ARG A 100 2.06 -2.32 -6.79
C ARG A 100 0.89 -1.66 -7.50
N VAL A 101 1.18 -0.89 -8.54
CA VAL A 101 0.16 -0.44 -9.48
C VAL A 101 0.03 -1.50 -10.57
N ILE A 102 -1.11 -2.17 -10.60
CA ILE A 102 -1.42 -3.23 -11.55
C ILE A 102 -2.43 -2.69 -12.55
N ASN A 103 -2.10 -2.81 -13.85
CA ASN A 103 -3.03 -2.56 -14.93
C ASN A 103 -3.47 -3.91 -15.51
N ALA A 104 -4.74 -4.21 -15.45
CA ALA A 104 -5.27 -5.50 -15.90
C ALA A 104 -4.88 -5.85 -17.34
N ALA A 105 -4.82 -4.85 -18.23
CA ALA A 105 -4.42 -5.06 -19.63
C ALA A 105 -2.97 -5.56 -19.80
N ASP A 106 -2.08 -5.27 -18.85
CA ASP A 106 -0.68 -5.70 -18.91
C ASP A 106 -0.52 -7.20 -18.59
N TYR A 107 -1.60 -7.82 -18.08
CA TYR A 107 -1.68 -9.24 -17.70
C TYR A 107 -2.73 -10.02 -18.52
N GLY A 108 -3.07 -9.52 -19.72
CA GLY A 108 -3.91 -10.24 -20.68
C GLY A 108 -5.42 -9.96 -20.60
N GLU A 109 -5.84 -9.08 -19.70
CA GLU A 109 -7.24 -8.72 -19.57
C GLU A 109 -7.68 -7.69 -20.63
N ALA A 110 -8.93 -7.78 -21.09
CA ALA A 110 -9.48 -6.87 -22.10
C ALA A 110 -9.72 -5.43 -21.60
N GLN A 111 -9.55 -5.19 -20.30
CA GLN A 111 -9.82 -3.90 -19.66
C GLN A 111 -8.56 -3.16 -19.24
N ARG A 112 -8.42 -1.91 -19.66
CA ARG A 112 -7.43 -0.99 -19.12
C ARG A 112 -7.86 -0.47 -17.75
N ARG A 113 -7.53 -1.21 -16.69
CA ARG A 113 -7.91 -0.88 -15.31
C ARG A 113 -6.67 -0.86 -14.42
N ARG A 114 -6.22 0.33 -14.07
CA ARG A 114 -5.09 0.53 -13.15
C ARG A 114 -5.58 0.64 -11.72
N ARG A 115 -4.97 -0.14 -10.84
CA ARG A 115 -5.27 -0.13 -9.40
C ARG A 115 -3.98 -0.25 -8.60
N THR A 116 -3.94 0.46 -7.48
CA THR A 116 -2.92 0.28 -6.46
C THR A 116 -3.36 -0.80 -5.50
N PHE A 117 -2.57 -1.84 -5.39
CA PHE A 117 -2.71 -2.85 -4.35
C PHE A 117 -1.63 -2.62 -3.30
N LEU A 118 -2.02 -2.69 -2.01
CA LEU A 118 -1.11 -2.65 -0.88
C LEU A 118 -1.23 -3.99 -0.16
N PHE A 119 -0.11 -4.67 -0.01
CA PHE A 119 -0.02 -5.86 0.82
C PHE A 119 0.85 -5.55 2.02
N ALA A 120 0.27 -5.58 3.22
CA ALA A 120 0.98 -5.35 4.45
C ALA A 120 1.08 -6.64 5.28
N PHE A 121 2.22 -6.83 5.94
CA PHE A 121 2.50 -7.98 6.77
C PHE A 121 3.17 -7.55 8.07
N ARG A 122 2.67 -8.13 9.17
CA ARG A 122 3.07 -7.75 10.52
C ARG A 122 4.49 -8.24 10.84
N ASN A 123 5.18 -7.54 11.74
CA ASN A 123 6.59 -7.76 12.07
C ASN A 123 6.92 -9.12 12.69
N ASP A 124 5.94 -9.90 13.12
CA ASP A 124 6.12 -11.28 13.60
C ASP A 124 5.95 -12.36 12.51
N THR A 125 5.67 -11.95 11.27
CA THR A 125 5.50 -12.88 10.15
C THR A 125 6.83 -13.34 9.54
N ALA A 126 6.82 -14.50 8.89
CA ALA A 126 7.99 -15.00 8.16
C ALA A 126 8.37 -14.09 6.98
N LEU A 127 7.37 -13.50 6.32
CA LEU A 127 7.60 -12.53 5.23
C LEU A 127 8.35 -11.29 5.72
N PHE A 128 7.98 -10.76 6.89
CA PHE A 128 8.70 -9.62 7.47
C PHE A 128 10.16 -9.97 7.75
N ARG A 129 10.42 -11.12 8.37
CA ARG A 129 11.80 -11.55 8.68
C ARG A 129 12.64 -11.70 7.41
N LYS A 130 12.08 -12.36 6.38
CA LYS A 130 12.75 -12.51 5.07
C LYS A 130 13.07 -11.15 4.44
N ALA A 131 12.09 -10.24 4.41
CA ALA A 131 12.27 -8.91 3.84
C ALA A 131 13.29 -8.09 4.62
N ALA A 132 13.21 -8.10 5.95
CA ALA A 132 14.14 -7.39 6.82
C ALA A 132 15.58 -7.89 6.64
N GLU A 133 15.79 -9.20 6.62
CA GLU A 133 17.09 -9.82 6.40
C GLU A 133 17.69 -9.39 5.05
N LEU A 134 16.91 -9.49 3.98
CA LEU A 134 17.36 -9.15 2.63
C LEU A 134 17.77 -7.66 2.53
N ILE A 135 17.01 -6.79 3.16
CA ILE A 135 17.28 -5.34 3.14
C ILE A 135 18.45 -4.98 4.07
N CYS A 136 18.55 -5.60 5.24
CA CYS A 136 19.67 -5.37 6.14
C CYS A 136 21.01 -5.78 5.52
N VAL A 137 21.04 -6.88 4.74
CA VAL A 137 22.27 -7.39 4.13
C VAL A 137 22.58 -6.68 2.82
N GLU A 138 21.60 -6.54 1.93
CA GLU A 138 21.78 -6.11 0.54
C GLU A 138 21.34 -4.65 0.29
N GLY A 139 20.72 -3.99 1.28
CA GLY A 139 20.23 -2.63 1.15
C GLY A 139 19.24 -2.46 -0.01
N LEU A 140 19.51 -1.50 -0.89
CA LEU A 140 18.65 -1.22 -2.05
C LEU A 140 18.57 -2.39 -3.04
N LYS A 141 19.61 -3.21 -3.17
CA LYS A 141 19.59 -4.42 -4.02
C LYS A 141 18.60 -5.43 -3.44
N GLY A 142 18.56 -5.60 -2.13
CA GLY A 142 17.60 -6.47 -1.46
C GLY A 142 16.16 -6.00 -1.65
N ALA A 143 15.90 -4.70 -1.56
CA ALA A 143 14.59 -4.13 -1.86
C ALA A 143 14.18 -4.39 -3.32
N HIS A 144 15.10 -4.24 -4.25
CA HIS A 144 14.88 -4.51 -5.68
C HIS A 144 14.61 -6.01 -5.94
N GLN A 145 15.33 -6.89 -5.25
CA GLN A 145 15.10 -8.33 -5.32
C GLN A 145 13.71 -8.70 -4.80
N LEU A 146 13.25 -8.11 -3.71
CA LEU A 146 11.89 -8.29 -3.21
C LEU A 146 10.86 -7.90 -4.25
N LEU A 147 11.03 -6.74 -4.90
CA LEU A 147 10.07 -6.26 -5.90
C LEU A 147 10.00 -7.15 -7.14
N LEU A 148 11.12 -7.72 -7.58
CA LEU A 148 11.18 -8.45 -8.83
C LEU A 148 11.00 -9.97 -8.68
N GLN A 149 11.35 -10.55 -7.53
CA GLN A 149 11.47 -11.99 -7.38
C GLN A 149 10.82 -12.55 -6.11
N ASP A 150 11.11 -11.96 -4.97
CA ASP A 150 10.84 -12.57 -3.66
C ASP A 150 9.66 -11.98 -2.90
N GLY A 151 9.12 -10.83 -3.33
CA GLY A 151 7.98 -10.19 -2.70
C GLY A 151 6.65 -10.88 -3.00
N PHE A 152 5.61 -10.42 -2.35
CA PHE A 152 4.27 -10.99 -2.48
C PHE A 152 3.72 -10.89 -3.90
N PHE A 153 3.89 -9.72 -4.55
CA PHE A 153 3.34 -9.51 -5.89
C PHE A 153 4.22 -10.09 -7.02
N ALA A 154 5.50 -10.33 -6.78
CA ALA A 154 6.42 -10.74 -7.83
C ALA A 154 6.00 -12.02 -8.59
N PRO A 155 5.63 -13.13 -7.92
CA PRO A 155 5.21 -14.34 -8.61
C PRO A 155 3.82 -14.25 -9.24
N ILE A 156 2.96 -13.36 -8.74
CA ILE A 156 1.56 -13.22 -9.18
C ILE A 156 1.45 -12.23 -10.34
N PHE A 157 2.19 -11.13 -10.24
CA PHE A 157 2.21 -10.03 -11.20
C PHE A 157 3.65 -9.68 -11.58
N PRO A 158 4.35 -10.54 -12.33
CA PRO A 158 5.74 -10.28 -12.72
C PRO A 158 5.88 -8.99 -13.53
N LEU A 159 6.97 -8.27 -13.32
CA LEU A 159 7.25 -7.02 -14.01
C LEU A 159 8.05 -7.32 -15.29
N TYR A 160 7.38 -7.50 -16.40
CA TYR A 160 8.01 -7.74 -17.70
C TYR A 160 8.61 -6.46 -18.30
N GLY A 161 9.87 -6.53 -18.77
CA GLY A 161 10.53 -5.42 -19.44
C GLY A 161 10.98 -4.27 -18.53
N PHE A 162 10.91 -4.46 -17.24
CA PHE A 162 11.33 -3.49 -16.21
C PHE A 162 12.86 -3.39 -16.10
N GLU A 163 13.58 -4.42 -16.48
CA GLU A 163 15.02 -4.53 -16.32
C GLU A 163 15.82 -3.40 -16.99
N ARG A 164 15.27 -2.75 -18.01
CA ARG A 164 15.94 -1.66 -18.75
C ARG A 164 15.50 -0.24 -18.40
N LYS A 165 14.30 -0.05 -17.85
CA LYS A 165 13.74 1.30 -17.61
C LYS A 165 13.86 1.79 -16.17
N TYR A 166 14.09 0.91 -15.23
CA TYR A 166 13.90 1.19 -13.80
C TYR A 166 15.11 0.91 -12.92
N SER A 167 16.24 0.43 -13.50
CA SER A 167 17.46 0.22 -12.72
C SER A 167 18.07 1.52 -12.17
N GLU A 168 17.84 2.65 -12.83
CA GLU A 168 18.34 3.96 -12.41
C GLU A 168 17.22 4.99 -12.18
N GLY A 169 16.22 5.07 -13.05
CA GLY A 169 15.16 6.08 -13.01
C GLY A 169 14.12 5.85 -11.91
N TRP A 170 13.90 4.62 -11.50
CA TRP A 170 12.87 4.31 -10.49
C TRP A 170 13.27 4.77 -9.07
N LEU A 171 14.53 4.67 -8.76
CA LEU A 171 15.09 5.24 -7.53
C LEU A 171 15.02 6.77 -7.55
N ASP A 172 15.08 7.39 -8.73
CA ASP A 172 14.97 8.84 -8.88
C ASP A 172 13.53 9.34 -8.78
N GLU A 173 12.52 8.62 -9.29
CA GLU A 173 11.12 8.96 -9.06
C GLU A 173 10.71 8.84 -7.58
N PHE A 174 11.29 7.92 -6.85
CA PHE A 174 11.13 7.83 -5.40
C PHE A 174 11.85 8.94 -4.63
N ARG A 175 12.91 9.53 -5.15
CA ARG A 175 13.53 10.74 -4.59
C ARG A 175 12.62 11.97 -4.67
N TYR A 176 11.65 11.98 -5.58
CA TYR A 176 10.66 13.08 -5.73
C TYR A 176 9.47 13.00 -4.76
N LEU A 177 9.25 11.90 -4.11
CA LEU A 177 8.44 11.89 -2.89
C LEU A 177 9.31 12.57 -1.83
N ASN A 178 8.98 13.81 -1.51
CA ASN A 178 9.78 14.72 -0.71
C ASN A 178 10.28 14.03 0.58
N LEU A 179 11.53 13.60 0.59
CA LEU A 179 12.15 12.76 1.62
C LEU A 179 12.07 13.34 3.03
N LYS A 180 11.81 14.65 3.17
CA LYS A 180 11.61 15.30 4.46
C LYS A 180 10.32 14.89 5.14
N ASP A 181 9.26 14.62 4.35
CA ASP A 181 7.96 14.13 4.87
C ASP A 181 7.93 12.60 4.95
N LEU A 182 8.90 11.94 4.31
CA LEU A 182 9.04 10.49 4.20
C LEU A 182 10.06 9.89 5.18
N SER A 183 10.69 10.68 6.05
CA SER A 183 11.76 10.15 6.94
C SER A 183 11.31 8.92 7.75
N ALA A 184 10.02 8.83 8.05
CA ALA A 184 9.44 7.68 8.72
C ALA A 184 8.81 6.66 7.76
N ALA A 185 8.39 7.08 6.58
CA ALA A 185 7.96 6.18 5.52
C ALA A 185 9.15 5.53 4.79
N GLN A 186 10.36 6.07 4.93
CA GLN A 186 11.56 5.45 4.37
C GLN A 186 11.79 4.02 4.84
N SER A 187 11.51 3.74 6.11
CA SER A 187 11.60 2.37 6.64
C SER A 187 10.52 1.44 6.05
N CYS A 188 9.32 1.96 5.75
CA CYS A 188 8.29 1.20 5.02
C CYS A 188 8.64 1.04 3.53
N HIS A 189 9.38 1.96 2.98
CA HIS A 189 9.84 1.99 1.62
C HIS A 189 10.72 0.81 1.24
N PHE A 190 11.57 0.41 2.17
CA PHE A 190 12.42 -0.76 2.03
C PHE A 190 11.64 -2.07 1.99
N TYR A 191 10.38 -2.06 2.36
CA TYR A 191 9.50 -3.22 2.39
C TYR A 191 8.47 -3.19 1.26
N ALA A 192 8.70 -2.37 0.25
CA ALA A 192 7.84 -2.27 -0.93
C ALA A 192 8.23 -3.22 -2.03
#